data_8f087c1e167a222bb7ac4f4f8195abd4
#
_entry.id   8f087c1e167a222bb7ac4f4f8195abd4
#
_cell.length_a   1.000
_cell.length_b   1.000
_cell.length_c   1.000
_cell.angle_alpha   90.00
_cell.angle_beta   90.00
_cell.angle_gamma   90.00
#
_symmetry.space_group_name_H-M   'P 1'
#
loop_
_entity.id
_entity.type
_entity.pdbx_description
1 polymer ?
#
loop_
_entity_poly.entity_id
_entity_poly.type
_entity_poly.pdbx_seq_one_letter_code
_entity_poly.pdbx_strand_id
1 'polypeptide(L)'
;MKRVLLLGGYGFIGSQIRLLFEQQAELLTVTAPRSAELDLITADEAAWDRLISHARPDVVVNATGRTTGTTRSLFEANVLLVSRLLACLQRLSVSPWLVQLGSAAEYGATALSRPVDEQDPCHPLSDYGISKLAATHLIQKALALQTVRGVVLRVFNPVGTGQGESTLPGRAARLLREAKAQGLDQVTFGSLASCRDYLDVRDVALATLVAARLGDEADNGLDDTQPLSNAFSPEAAHPHVLNVGSGRARRSRELVECLAHLAGFTGRVSEESQGSPRSEVPWQQADIHRLRALGWDPHFTLEDALQDLWNSLPSLPPVPSPAVKPTASGSTDKRS
;
A
#
# COMPACT_ATOMS: atom_id res chain seq x y z
N MET A 1 25.21 -8.41 -9.95
CA MET A 1 23.78 -8.71 -9.79
C MET A 1 23.44 -8.68 -8.30
N LYS A 2 22.54 -7.79 -7.86
CA LYS A 2 22.15 -7.68 -6.46
C LYS A 2 21.06 -8.69 -6.08
N ARG A 3 21.16 -9.23 -4.89
CA ARG A 3 20.18 -10.16 -4.32
C ARG A 3 19.17 -9.37 -3.49
N VAL A 4 17.92 -9.40 -3.89
CA VAL A 4 16.82 -8.73 -3.20
C VAL A 4 15.95 -9.78 -2.51
N LEU A 5 15.76 -9.62 -1.21
CA LEU A 5 14.72 -10.34 -0.47
C LEU A 5 13.50 -9.44 -0.37
N LEU A 6 12.41 -9.83 -1.05
CA LEU A 6 11.15 -9.10 -1.05
C LEU A 6 10.13 -9.82 -0.15
N LEU A 7 9.92 -9.31 1.05
CA LEU A 7 8.90 -9.78 1.96
C LEU A 7 7.54 -9.19 1.57
N GLY A 8 6.52 -10.03 1.46
CA GLY A 8 5.19 -9.62 1.01
C GLY A 8 5.04 -9.45 -0.50
N GLY A 9 5.92 -10.05 -1.30
CA GLY A 9 5.96 -9.94 -2.78
C GLY A 9 4.72 -10.46 -3.53
N TYR A 10 3.75 -11.04 -2.85
CA TYR A 10 2.47 -11.51 -3.40
C TYR A 10 1.26 -10.72 -2.88
N GLY A 11 1.48 -9.67 -2.07
CA GLY A 11 0.45 -8.70 -1.69
C GLY A 11 0.21 -7.65 -2.77
N PHE A 12 -0.73 -6.73 -2.53
CA PHE A 12 -1.13 -5.68 -3.48
C PHE A 12 0.08 -4.87 -3.99
N ILE A 13 0.79 -4.17 -3.12
CA ILE A 13 1.96 -3.37 -3.51
C ILE A 13 3.14 -4.29 -3.88
N GLY A 14 3.39 -5.32 -3.07
CA GLY A 14 4.54 -6.21 -3.25
C GLY A 14 4.55 -6.94 -4.60
N SER A 15 3.39 -7.28 -5.16
CA SER A 15 3.30 -7.90 -6.49
C SER A 15 3.79 -6.98 -7.60
N GLN A 16 3.51 -5.67 -7.53
CA GLN A 16 3.99 -4.69 -8.50
C GLN A 16 5.50 -4.46 -8.34
N ILE A 17 6.01 -4.41 -7.10
CA ILE A 17 7.45 -4.35 -6.83
C ILE A 17 8.13 -5.60 -7.41
N ARG A 18 7.59 -6.79 -7.16
CA ARG A 18 8.15 -8.05 -7.66
C ARG A 18 8.21 -8.06 -9.19
N LEU A 19 7.09 -7.73 -9.86
CA LEU A 19 7.02 -7.67 -11.32
C LEU A 19 8.06 -6.70 -11.90
N LEU A 20 8.17 -5.49 -11.34
CA LEU A 20 9.16 -4.50 -11.79
C LEU A 20 10.59 -4.99 -11.58
N PHE A 21 10.89 -5.59 -10.43
CA PHE A 21 12.25 -6.06 -10.10
C PHE A 21 12.65 -7.26 -10.94
N GLU A 22 11.72 -8.18 -11.23
CA GLU A 22 11.95 -9.31 -12.12
C GLU A 22 12.22 -8.87 -13.57
N GLN A 23 11.67 -7.73 -14.01
CA GLN A 23 12.02 -7.12 -15.31
C GLN A 23 13.44 -6.58 -15.36
N GLN A 24 14.08 -6.36 -14.21
CA GLN A 24 15.48 -5.93 -14.09
C GLN A 24 16.42 -7.14 -13.87
N ALA A 25 16.10 -8.30 -14.43
CA ALA A 25 16.80 -9.58 -14.18
C ALA A 25 18.31 -9.56 -14.48
N GLU A 26 18.79 -8.64 -15.32
CA GLU A 26 20.22 -8.43 -15.57
C GLU A 26 20.94 -7.81 -14.36
N LEU A 27 20.21 -7.07 -13.52
CA LEU A 27 20.75 -6.31 -12.39
C LEU A 27 20.38 -6.91 -11.04
N LEU A 28 19.20 -7.54 -10.94
CA LEU A 28 18.62 -7.99 -9.69
C LEU A 28 18.26 -9.48 -9.73
N THR A 29 18.48 -10.17 -8.62
CA THR A 29 17.90 -11.50 -8.35
C THR A 29 16.93 -11.37 -7.19
N VAL A 30 15.65 -11.71 -7.40
CA VAL A 30 14.59 -11.53 -6.41
C VAL A 30 14.23 -12.86 -5.75
N THR A 31 14.30 -12.90 -4.42
CA THR A 31 13.73 -13.96 -3.59
C THR A 31 12.50 -13.42 -2.90
N ALA A 32 11.32 -13.99 -3.16
CA ALA A 32 10.05 -13.57 -2.57
C ALA A 32 9.31 -14.80 -2.01
N PRO A 33 9.37 -15.07 -0.70
CA PRO A 33 8.69 -16.21 -0.11
C PRO A 33 7.17 -16.02 -0.16
N ARG A 34 6.44 -17.09 -0.50
CA ARG A 34 4.97 -17.13 -0.41
C ARG A 34 4.56 -17.43 1.02
N SER A 35 3.43 -16.86 1.47
CA SER A 35 2.90 -17.14 2.81
C SER A 35 2.53 -18.62 3.02
N ALA A 36 2.20 -19.35 1.95
CA ALA A 36 1.98 -20.80 2.00
C ALA A 36 3.28 -21.59 2.23
N GLU A 37 4.45 -21.06 1.88
CA GLU A 37 5.77 -21.66 2.08
C GLU A 37 6.35 -21.25 3.44
N LEU A 38 6.14 -20.00 3.82
CA LEU A 38 6.62 -19.43 5.08
C LEU A 38 5.69 -18.30 5.55
N ASP A 39 4.92 -18.56 6.59
CA ASP A 39 4.18 -17.51 7.29
C ASP A 39 5.12 -16.72 8.20
N LEU A 40 5.53 -15.55 7.75
CA LEU A 40 6.47 -14.67 8.46
C LEU A 40 5.96 -14.20 9.84
N ILE A 41 4.63 -14.22 10.07
CA ILE A 41 4.03 -13.80 11.34
C ILE A 41 4.23 -14.88 12.41
N THR A 42 4.11 -16.15 12.04
CA THR A 42 4.19 -17.29 12.96
C THR A 42 5.55 -18.00 12.94
N ALA A 43 6.39 -17.69 11.94
CA ALA A 43 7.73 -18.28 11.81
C ALA A 43 8.58 -18.08 13.06
N ASP A 44 9.27 -19.16 13.47
CA ASP A 44 10.24 -19.13 14.53
C ASP A 44 11.58 -18.49 14.10
N GLU A 45 12.48 -18.27 15.05
CA GLU A 45 13.78 -17.66 14.77
C GLU A 45 14.61 -18.48 13.78
N ALA A 46 14.56 -19.81 13.87
CA ALA A 46 15.33 -20.67 12.98
C ALA A 46 14.82 -20.58 11.52
N ALA A 47 13.52 -20.39 11.30
CA ALA A 47 12.95 -20.19 9.98
C ALA A 47 13.39 -18.84 9.39
N TRP A 48 13.40 -17.76 10.21
CA TRP A 48 13.93 -16.47 9.81
C TRP A 48 15.42 -16.55 9.46
N ASP A 49 16.23 -17.25 10.29
CA ASP A 49 17.66 -17.42 10.03
C ASP A 49 17.92 -18.20 8.73
N ARG A 50 17.17 -19.26 8.49
CA ARG A 50 17.25 -20.00 7.22
C ARG A 50 16.90 -19.12 6.01
N LEU A 51 15.84 -18.33 6.11
CA LEU A 51 15.41 -17.43 5.03
C LEU A 51 16.53 -16.42 4.68
N ILE A 52 17.04 -15.70 5.67
CA ILE A 52 18.09 -14.69 5.47
C ILE A 52 19.38 -15.33 4.97
N SER A 53 19.82 -16.45 5.61
CA SER A 53 21.06 -17.15 5.23
C SER A 53 20.99 -17.76 3.82
N HIS A 54 19.81 -18.22 3.38
CA HIS A 54 19.60 -18.72 2.03
C HIS A 54 19.58 -17.58 0.99
N ALA A 55 18.79 -16.55 1.25
CA ALA A 55 18.67 -15.41 0.35
C ALA A 55 19.97 -14.58 0.26
N ARG A 56 20.74 -14.51 1.35
CA ARG A 56 21.94 -13.66 1.48
C ARG A 56 21.73 -12.28 0.84
N PRO A 57 20.70 -11.52 1.28
CA PRO A 57 20.28 -10.34 0.56
C PRO A 57 21.29 -9.20 0.67
N ASP A 58 21.50 -8.49 -0.43
CA ASP A 58 22.17 -7.20 -0.46
C ASP A 58 21.13 -6.09 -0.15
N VAL A 59 19.86 -6.33 -0.51
CA VAL A 59 18.72 -5.46 -0.22
C VAL A 59 17.56 -6.27 0.33
N VAL A 60 16.92 -5.77 1.40
CA VAL A 60 15.64 -6.29 1.90
C VAL A 60 14.56 -5.25 1.64
N VAL A 61 13.51 -5.63 0.92
CA VAL A 61 12.30 -4.81 0.77
C VAL A 61 11.19 -5.43 1.61
N ASN A 62 10.71 -4.70 2.61
CA ASN A 62 9.58 -5.16 3.41
C ASN A 62 8.29 -4.47 2.99
N ALA A 63 7.52 -5.16 2.13
CA ALA A 63 6.19 -4.78 1.68
C ALA A 63 5.08 -5.57 2.42
N THR A 64 5.40 -6.20 3.56
CA THR A 64 4.40 -6.88 4.38
C THR A 64 3.56 -5.89 5.17
N GLY A 65 2.39 -6.34 5.59
CA GLY A 65 1.52 -5.61 6.51
C GLY A 65 0.04 -5.91 6.30
N ARG A 66 -0.75 -5.57 7.30
CA ARG A 66 -2.21 -5.59 7.26
C ARG A 66 -2.75 -4.19 7.44
N THR A 67 -3.81 -3.86 6.70
CA THR A 67 -4.51 -2.56 6.78
C THR A 67 -5.79 -2.66 7.62
N THR A 68 -6.32 -3.87 7.82
CA THR A 68 -7.57 -4.15 8.54
C THR A 68 -7.39 -5.35 9.48
N GLY A 69 -8.23 -5.42 10.50
CA GLY A 69 -8.23 -6.48 11.50
C GLY A 69 -8.37 -5.95 12.93
N THR A 70 -8.14 -6.81 13.91
CA THR A 70 -8.07 -6.39 15.31
C THR A 70 -6.75 -5.66 15.58
N THR A 71 -6.69 -4.81 16.61
CA THR A 71 -5.45 -4.15 17.06
C THR A 71 -4.31 -5.16 17.19
N ARG A 72 -4.58 -6.32 17.81
CA ARG A 72 -3.60 -7.39 17.96
C ARG A 72 -3.05 -7.87 16.61
N SER A 73 -3.92 -8.20 15.64
CA SER A 73 -3.48 -8.70 14.33
C SER A 73 -2.73 -7.65 13.51
N LEU A 74 -3.07 -6.37 13.68
CA LEU A 74 -2.32 -5.26 13.08
C LEU A 74 -0.92 -5.15 13.67
N PHE A 75 -0.78 -5.24 15.00
CA PHE A 75 0.52 -5.18 15.64
C PHE A 75 1.39 -6.42 15.34
N GLU A 76 0.80 -7.61 15.29
CA GLU A 76 1.51 -8.83 14.88
C GLU A 76 2.10 -8.70 13.48
N ALA A 77 1.30 -8.23 12.50
CA ALA A 77 1.72 -8.13 11.11
C ALA A 77 2.60 -6.91 10.80
N ASN A 78 2.38 -5.77 11.46
CA ASN A 78 3.06 -4.52 11.12
C ASN A 78 4.24 -4.20 12.03
N VAL A 79 4.21 -4.62 13.29
CA VAL A 79 5.24 -4.27 14.31
C VAL A 79 6.12 -5.45 14.65
N LEU A 80 5.52 -6.58 15.09
CA LEU A 80 6.30 -7.73 15.55
C LEU A 80 7.08 -8.38 14.41
N LEU A 81 6.54 -8.40 13.18
CA LEU A 81 7.25 -8.88 12.01
C LEU A 81 8.52 -8.04 11.76
N VAL A 82 8.42 -6.70 11.83
CA VAL A 82 9.58 -5.79 11.69
C VAL A 82 10.59 -6.04 12.81
N SER A 83 10.12 -6.19 14.04
CA SER A 83 11.00 -6.49 15.19
C SER A 83 11.77 -7.81 15.00
N ARG A 84 11.11 -8.87 14.50
CA ARG A 84 11.74 -10.16 14.17
C ARG A 84 12.77 -10.05 13.05
N LEU A 85 12.45 -9.30 12.00
CA LEU A 85 13.40 -9.03 10.91
C LEU A 85 14.67 -8.38 11.46
N LEU A 86 14.54 -7.29 12.23
CA LEU A 86 15.68 -6.57 12.80
C LEU A 86 16.50 -7.46 13.73
N ALA A 87 15.85 -8.25 14.60
CA ALA A 87 16.53 -9.18 15.50
C ALA A 87 17.29 -10.27 14.70
N CYS A 88 16.72 -10.79 13.63
CA CYS A 88 17.37 -11.78 12.77
C CYS A 88 18.61 -11.19 12.09
N LEU A 89 18.50 -9.98 11.48
CA LEU A 89 19.64 -9.31 10.83
C LEU A 89 20.79 -9.08 11.84
N GLN A 90 20.46 -8.64 13.04
CA GLN A 90 21.44 -8.42 14.10
C GLN A 90 22.10 -9.74 14.55
N ARG A 91 21.31 -10.79 14.78
CA ARG A 91 21.81 -12.11 15.22
C ARG A 91 22.76 -12.74 14.20
N LEU A 92 22.45 -12.61 12.92
CA LEU A 92 23.27 -13.12 11.82
C LEU A 92 24.43 -12.18 11.45
N SER A 93 24.54 -11.03 12.07
CA SER A 93 25.56 -10.00 11.79
C SER A 93 25.59 -9.62 10.30
N VAL A 94 24.42 -9.53 9.65
CA VAL A 94 24.27 -9.08 8.26
C VAL A 94 23.58 -7.73 8.22
N SER A 95 24.05 -6.86 7.33
CA SER A 95 23.56 -5.47 7.19
C SER A 95 23.17 -5.16 5.74
N PRO A 96 22.10 -5.80 5.21
CA PRO A 96 21.58 -5.43 3.91
C PRO A 96 20.99 -4.01 3.94
N TRP A 97 20.86 -3.38 2.79
CA TRP A 97 20.08 -2.16 2.67
C TRP A 97 18.58 -2.47 2.85
N LEU A 98 17.92 -1.83 3.82
CA LEU A 98 16.51 -2.07 4.15
C LEU A 98 15.61 -0.99 3.56
N VAL A 99 14.64 -1.38 2.74
CA VAL A 99 13.53 -0.53 2.30
C VAL A 99 12.26 -0.99 2.99
N GLN A 100 11.75 -0.19 3.93
CA GLN A 100 10.52 -0.46 4.67
C GLN A 100 9.36 0.33 4.09
N LEU A 101 8.26 -0.33 3.72
CA LEU A 101 7.04 0.39 3.37
C LEU A 101 6.31 0.87 4.64
N GLY A 102 6.27 2.17 4.83
CA GLY A 102 5.46 2.92 5.78
C GLY A 102 4.08 3.26 5.21
N SER A 103 3.41 4.23 5.82
CA SER A 103 2.07 4.68 5.39
C SER A 103 1.81 6.14 5.73
N ALA A 104 1.11 6.87 4.87
CA ALA A 104 0.57 8.19 5.17
C ALA A 104 -0.35 8.21 6.40
N ALA A 105 -0.94 7.07 6.78
CA ALA A 105 -1.74 6.93 8.00
C ALA A 105 -0.95 7.22 9.29
N GLU A 106 0.38 7.19 9.23
CA GLU A 106 1.27 7.56 10.34
C GLU A 106 1.12 9.02 10.74
N TYR A 107 0.86 9.92 9.77
CA TYR A 107 0.66 11.35 10.05
C TYR A 107 -0.65 11.63 10.80
N GLY A 108 -1.71 10.85 10.52
CA GLY A 108 -3.04 11.13 11.05
C GLY A 108 -3.65 12.41 10.45
N ALA A 109 -4.20 13.29 11.31
CA ALA A 109 -4.76 14.55 10.85
C ALA A 109 -3.65 15.53 10.48
N THR A 110 -3.69 16.02 9.25
CA THR A 110 -2.74 17.01 8.72
C THR A 110 -3.40 18.38 8.54
N ALA A 111 -2.59 19.44 8.41
CA ALA A 111 -3.11 20.77 8.13
C ALA A 111 -3.86 20.80 6.78
N LEU A 112 -5.00 21.49 6.74
CA LEU A 112 -5.79 21.63 5.52
C LEU A 112 -5.00 22.45 4.47
N SER A 113 -5.05 21.95 3.22
CA SER A 113 -4.50 22.64 2.03
C SER A 113 -2.99 22.92 2.07
N ARG A 114 -2.25 22.21 2.93
CA ARG A 114 -0.78 22.22 2.93
C ARG A 114 -0.25 20.79 2.76
N PRO A 115 0.62 20.53 1.77
CA PRO A 115 1.29 19.24 1.67
C PRO A 115 2.01 18.90 2.98
N VAL A 116 1.95 17.64 3.38
CA VAL A 116 2.64 17.13 4.56
C VAL A 116 4.02 16.64 4.16
N ASP A 117 5.04 17.14 4.82
CA ASP A 117 6.42 16.71 4.62
C ASP A 117 6.87 15.72 5.71
N GLU A 118 8.06 15.16 5.54
CA GLU A 118 8.57 14.12 6.44
C GLU A 118 8.96 14.67 7.83
N GLN A 119 9.05 15.99 8.00
CA GLN A 119 9.32 16.66 9.28
C GLN A 119 8.04 16.91 10.08
N ASP A 120 6.88 16.82 9.45
CA ASP A 120 5.61 17.02 10.13
C ASP A 120 5.38 15.95 11.21
N PRO A 121 4.80 16.34 12.35
CA PRO A 121 4.54 15.41 13.44
C PRO A 121 3.54 14.34 13.05
N CYS A 122 3.72 13.13 13.59
CA CYS A 122 2.86 11.98 13.36
C CYS A 122 1.88 11.81 14.52
N HIS A 123 0.57 11.95 14.23
CA HIS A 123 -0.54 11.79 15.18
C HIS A 123 -1.61 10.84 14.61
N PRO A 124 -1.29 9.53 14.46
CA PRO A 124 -2.19 8.58 13.82
C PRO A 124 -3.52 8.47 14.55
N LEU A 125 -4.61 8.40 13.78
CA LEU A 125 -6.00 8.34 14.28
C LEU A 125 -6.58 6.91 14.30
N SER A 126 -5.84 5.91 13.84
CA SER A 126 -6.29 4.53 13.75
C SER A 126 -5.25 3.55 14.27
N ASP A 127 -5.69 2.37 14.72
CA ASP A 127 -4.80 1.28 15.14
C ASP A 127 -3.81 0.90 14.01
N TYR A 128 -4.27 0.95 12.75
CA TYR A 128 -3.39 0.76 11.60
C TYR A 128 -2.28 1.82 11.54
N GLY A 129 -2.64 3.09 11.60
CA GLY A 129 -1.67 4.19 11.59
C GLY A 129 -0.69 4.11 12.77
N ILE A 130 -1.20 3.81 13.98
CA ILE A 130 -0.37 3.59 15.18
C ILE A 130 0.61 2.43 14.95
N SER A 131 0.16 1.29 14.41
CA SER A 131 1.03 0.15 14.14
C SER A 131 2.10 0.43 13.09
N LYS A 132 1.77 1.22 12.04
CA LYS A 132 2.74 1.63 11.03
C LYS A 132 3.79 2.59 11.59
N LEU A 133 3.36 3.57 12.39
CA LEU A 133 4.28 4.50 13.06
C LEU A 133 5.21 3.77 14.05
N ALA A 134 4.68 2.80 14.81
CA ALA A 134 5.50 1.99 15.70
C ALA A 134 6.58 1.21 14.93
N ALA A 135 6.25 0.63 13.78
CA ALA A 135 7.22 -0.02 12.90
C ALA A 135 8.28 0.96 12.39
N THR A 136 7.87 2.16 11.95
CA THR A 136 8.78 3.23 11.52
C THR A 136 9.75 3.60 12.64
N HIS A 137 9.28 3.75 13.88
CA HIS A 137 10.15 4.05 15.03
C HIS A 137 11.14 2.93 15.35
N LEU A 138 10.75 1.65 15.20
CA LEU A 138 11.69 0.54 15.36
C LEU A 138 12.82 0.62 14.32
N ILE A 139 12.51 0.90 13.07
CA ILE A 139 13.50 1.07 12.00
C ILE A 139 14.39 2.29 12.29
N GLN A 140 13.82 3.44 12.60
CA GLN A 140 14.57 4.66 12.92
C GLN A 140 15.55 4.45 14.08
N LYS A 141 15.11 3.74 15.14
CA LYS A 141 15.99 3.36 16.24
C LYS A 141 17.16 2.48 15.76
N ALA A 142 16.89 1.50 14.92
CA ALA A 142 17.91 0.60 14.39
C ALA A 142 18.91 1.34 13.47
N LEU A 143 18.43 2.29 12.66
CA LEU A 143 19.26 3.18 11.83
C LEU A 143 20.14 4.09 12.68
N ALA A 144 19.58 4.73 13.73
CA ALA A 144 20.33 5.59 14.65
C ALA A 144 21.42 4.84 15.42
N LEU A 145 21.18 3.56 15.73
CA LEU A 145 22.17 2.69 16.37
C LEU A 145 23.12 2.03 15.35
N GLN A 146 22.97 2.34 14.06
CA GLN A 146 23.75 1.77 12.95
C GLN A 146 23.72 0.24 12.90
N THR A 147 22.68 -0.40 13.46
CA THR A 147 22.48 -1.86 13.41
C THR A 147 21.89 -2.32 12.08
N VAL A 148 21.26 -1.40 11.33
CA VAL A 148 20.82 -1.57 9.95
C VAL A 148 21.08 -0.28 9.18
N ARG A 149 21.05 -0.37 7.84
CA ARG A 149 21.06 0.79 6.91
C ARG A 149 19.79 0.73 6.10
N GLY A 150 19.22 1.88 5.70
CA GLY A 150 18.02 1.84 4.88
C GLY A 150 17.12 3.07 4.98
N VAL A 151 15.89 2.92 4.50
CA VAL A 151 14.91 3.99 4.36
C VAL A 151 13.49 3.48 4.59
N VAL A 152 12.62 4.36 5.06
CA VAL A 152 11.18 4.12 5.19
C VAL A 152 10.45 4.93 4.12
N LEU A 153 9.59 4.28 3.33
CA LEU A 153 8.74 4.91 2.33
C LEU A 153 7.32 5.07 2.89
N ARG A 154 6.91 6.28 3.27
CA ARG A 154 5.53 6.58 3.67
C ARG A 154 4.65 6.68 2.44
N VAL A 155 3.96 5.59 2.10
CA VAL A 155 3.12 5.47 0.91
C VAL A 155 1.76 6.10 1.15
N PHE A 156 1.37 7.01 0.25
CA PHE A 156 0.04 7.62 0.22
C PHE A 156 -0.89 6.78 -0.67
N ASN A 157 -2.11 6.66 -0.32
CA ASN A 157 -3.24 5.91 -0.88
C ASN A 157 -3.01 5.26 -2.27
N PRO A 158 -2.30 4.12 -2.36
CA PRO A 158 -2.03 3.47 -3.64
C PRO A 158 -3.31 2.93 -4.27
N VAL A 159 -3.40 3.03 -5.60
CA VAL A 159 -4.52 2.56 -6.43
C VAL A 159 -3.98 1.71 -7.57
N GLY A 160 -4.67 0.65 -7.96
CA GLY A 160 -4.33 -0.14 -9.14
C GLY A 160 -4.65 -1.62 -9.04
N THR A 161 -4.07 -2.39 -9.95
CA THR A 161 -4.27 -3.84 -10.11
C THR A 161 -4.03 -4.61 -8.82
N GLY A 162 -4.98 -5.47 -8.45
CA GLY A 162 -4.89 -6.33 -7.26
C GLY A 162 -5.33 -5.65 -5.96
N GLN A 163 -5.88 -4.44 -6.02
CA GLN A 163 -6.38 -3.72 -4.85
C GLN A 163 -7.64 -4.38 -4.27
N GLY A 164 -7.62 -4.63 -2.96
CA GLY A 164 -8.75 -5.22 -2.24
C GLY A 164 -9.85 -4.23 -1.88
N GLU A 165 -11.02 -4.77 -1.52
CA GLU A 165 -12.24 -4.03 -1.17
C GLU A 165 -12.18 -3.29 0.18
N SER A 166 -11.15 -3.48 0.97
CA SER A 166 -10.94 -2.75 2.23
C SER A 166 -10.66 -1.26 2.02
N THR A 167 -10.34 -0.86 0.79
CA THR A 167 -10.08 0.51 0.40
C THR A 167 -11.26 1.12 -0.37
N LEU A 168 -11.36 2.45 -0.41
CA LEU A 168 -12.41 3.11 -1.19
C LEU A 168 -12.33 2.75 -2.69
N PRO A 169 -11.18 2.81 -3.39
CA PRO A 169 -11.13 2.47 -4.82
C PRO A 169 -11.59 1.03 -5.10
N GLY A 170 -11.07 0.05 -4.35
CA GLY A 170 -11.44 -1.36 -4.56
C GLY A 170 -12.93 -1.63 -4.28
N ARG A 171 -13.47 -1.05 -3.19
CA ARG A 171 -14.90 -1.16 -2.87
C ARG A 171 -15.77 -0.48 -3.92
N ALA A 172 -15.39 0.71 -4.40
CA ALA A 172 -16.12 1.43 -5.43
C ALA A 172 -16.14 0.64 -6.75
N ALA A 173 -15.02 0.08 -7.15
CA ALA A 173 -14.92 -0.76 -8.34
C ALA A 173 -15.86 -1.96 -8.28
N ARG A 174 -15.93 -2.66 -7.14
CA ARG A 174 -16.85 -3.78 -6.93
C ARG A 174 -18.31 -3.33 -6.98
N LEU A 175 -18.68 -2.32 -6.20
CA LEU A 175 -20.07 -1.85 -6.10
C LEU A 175 -20.61 -1.35 -7.45
N LEU A 176 -19.83 -0.57 -8.19
CA LEU A 176 -20.19 -0.09 -9.52
C LEU A 176 -20.38 -1.23 -10.51
N ARG A 177 -19.54 -2.27 -10.42
CA ARG A 177 -19.65 -3.44 -11.28
C ARG A 177 -20.88 -4.30 -10.97
N GLU A 178 -21.18 -4.49 -9.68
CA GLU A 178 -22.39 -5.19 -9.24
C GLU A 178 -23.64 -4.41 -9.67
N ALA A 179 -23.66 -3.09 -9.44
CA ALA A 179 -24.78 -2.23 -9.84
C ALA A 179 -25.03 -2.29 -11.36
N LYS A 180 -23.97 -2.23 -12.17
CA LYS A 180 -24.09 -2.36 -13.63
C LYS A 180 -24.65 -3.73 -14.04
N ALA A 181 -24.16 -4.81 -13.43
CA ALA A 181 -24.63 -6.16 -13.74
C ALA A 181 -26.09 -6.40 -13.35
N GLN A 182 -26.56 -5.73 -12.31
CA GLN A 182 -27.94 -5.81 -11.80
C GLN A 182 -28.87 -4.75 -12.41
N GLY A 183 -28.38 -3.85 -13.28
CA GLY A 183 -29.14 -2.77 -13.87
C GLY A 183 -29.64 -1.74 -12.85
N LEU A 184 -28.91 -1.54 -11.74
CA LEU A 184 -29.26 -0.55 -10.73
C LEU A 184 -29.01 0.87 -11.25
N ASP A 185 -29.87 1.80 -10.86
CA ASP A 185 -29.80 3.22 -11.21
C ASP A 185 -29.09 4.06 -10.12
N GLN A 186 -28.69 3.45 -9.02
CA GLN A 186 -28.01 4.15 -7.91
C GLN A 186 -27.01 3.25 -7.20
N VAL A 187 -25.89 3.85 -6.79
CA VAL A 187 -24.91 3.26 -5.85
C VAL A 187 -24.66 4.23 -4.72
N THR A 188 -24.72 3.74 -3.47
CA THR A 188 -24.57 4.57 -2.26
C THR A 188 -23.26 4.26 -1.57
N PHE A 189 -22.54 5.31 -1.20
CA PHE A 189 -21.28 5.27 -0.46
C PHE A 189 -21.46 5.96 0.90
N GLY A 190 -20.54 5.72 1.84
CA GLY A 190 -20.34 6.60 2.97
C GLY A 190 -19.85 7.98 2.52
N SER A 191 -19.36 8.81 3.44
CA SER A 191 -18.84 10.14 3.09
C SER A 191 -17.72 10.08 2.04
N LEU A 192 -17.84 10.88 1.00
CA LEU A 192 -16.86 11.09 -0.07
C LEU A 192 -16.23 12.50 -0.01
N ALA A 193 -16.42 13.21 1.10
CA ALA A 193 -15.98 14.61 1.27
C ALA A 193 -14.46 14.74 1.46
N SER A 194 -13.78 13.68 1.90
CA SER A 194 -12.35 13.72 2.18
C SER A 194 -11.51 13.87 0.91
N CYS A 195 -10.38 14.59 1.05
CA CYS A 195 -9.36 14.70 0.00
C CYS A 195 -8.16 13.82 0.35
N ARG A 196 -7.66 13.07 -0.64
CA ARG A 196 -6.52 12.17 -0.49
C ARG A 196 -5.56 12.34 -1.66
N ASP A 197 -4.30 12.11 -1.39
CA ASP A 197 -3.28 11.92 -2.41
C ASP A 197 -3.34 10.46 -2.87
N TYR A 198 -3.90 10.23 -4.04
CA TYR A 198 -3.98 8.91 -4.68
C TYR A 198 -2.82 8.74 -5.65
N LEU A 199 -2.14 7.61 -5.57
CA LEU A 199 -0.96 7.28 -6.37
C LEU A 199 -1.14 5.93 -7.05
N ASP A 200 -0.70 5.81 -8.30
CA ASP A 200 -0.66 4.52 -8.97
C ASP A 200 0.31 3.56 -8.24
N VAL A 201 -0.10 2.31 -8.04
CA VAL A 201 0.71 1.31 -7.35
C VAL A 201 2.01 0.99 -8.09
N ARG A 202 2.08 1.20 -9.42
CA ARG A 202 3.30 1.06 -10.22
C ARG A 202 4.33 2.14 -9.87
N ASP A 203 3.87 3.35 -9.58
CA ASP A 203 4.75 4.44 -9.10
C ASP A 203 5.32 4.14 -7.72
N VAL A 204 4.57 3.43 -6.85
CA VAL A 204 5.11 2.92 -5.58
C VAL A 204 6.24 1.90 -5.84
N ALA A 205 6.07 1.03 -6.84
CA ALA A 205 7.12 0.08 -7.22
C ALA A 205 8.37 0.78 -7.76
N LEU A 206 8.20 1.82 -8.59
CA LEU A 206 9.29 2.66 -9.08
C LEU A 206 10.03 3.39 -7.94
N ALA A 207 9.29 3.97 -7.00
CA ALA A 207 9.87 4.60 -5.80
C ALA A 207 10.68 3.60 -4.97
N THR A 208 10.16 2.36 -4.84
CA THR A 208 10.86 1.28 -4.14
C THR A 208 12.14 0.88 -4.86
N LEU A 209 12.15 0.86 -6.20
CA LEU A 209 13.36 0.58 -6.99
C LEU A 209 14.43 1.68 -6.82
N VAL A 210 14.02 2.96 -6.84
CA VAL A 210 14.94 4.07 -6.54
C VAL A 210 15.48 3.93 -5.13
N ALA A 211 14.63 3.71 -4.12
CA ALA A 211 15.05 3.52 -2.74
C ALA A 211 16.00 2.32 -2.54
N ALA A 212 15.83 1.22 -3.29
CA ALA A 212 16.71 0.07 -3.25
C ALA A 212 18.11 0.36 -3.83
N ARG A 213 18.20 1.27 -4.79
CA ARG A 213 19.49 1.70 -5.41
C ARG A 213 20.31 2.61 -4.51
N LEU A 214 19.68 3.34 -3.57
CA LEU A 214 20.39 4.20 -2.63
C LEU A 214 21.43 3.42 -1.79
N GLY A 215 21.24 2.12 -1.59
CA GLY A 215 22.23 1.26 -0.95
C GLY A 215 23.56 1.19 -1.71
N ASP A 216 23.56 1.34 -3.05
CA ASP A 216 24.78 1.36 -3.87
C ASP A 216 25.59 2.63 -3.65
N GLU A 217 24.91 3.76 -3.56
CA GLU A 217 25.54 5.06 -3.36
C GLU A 217 26.12 5.13 -1.95
N ALA A 218 25.42 4.56 -0.95
CA ALA A 218 25.93 4.46 0.41
C ALA A 218 27.16 3.56 0.55
N ASP A 219 27.29 2.52 -0.29
CA ASP A 219 28.46 1.60 -0.28
C ASP A 219 29.68 2.19 -1.00
N ASN A 220 29.46 3.07 -1.98
CA ASN A 220 30.55 3.68 -2.78
C ASN A 220 31.20 4.92 -2.13
N GLY A 221 30.83 5.25 -0.89
CA GLY A 221 31.30 6.44 -0.16
C GLY A 221 30.65 7.72 -0.68
N LEU A 222 29.81 8.33 0.14
CA LEU A 222 29.16 9.60 -0.19
C LEU A 222 30.21 10.70 -0.31
N ASP A 223 30.39 11.24 -1.51
CA ASP A 223 30.92 12.57 -1.68
C ASP A 223 29.87 13.57 -1.15
N ASP A 224 30.27 14.50 -0.28
CA ASP A 224 29.38 15.52 0.34
C ASP A 224 28.61 16.38 -0.69
N THR A 225 28.91 16.23 -1.99
CA THR A 225 28.26 16.93 -3.10
C THR A 225 27.08 16.14 -3.72
N GLN A 226 26.78 14.92 -3.23
CA GLN A 226 25.78 14.03 -3.84
C GLN A 226 24.33 14.27 -3.32
N PRO A 227 23.28 13.93 -4.11
CA PRO A 227 21.86 14.15 -3.76
C PRO A 227 21.43 13.52 -2.45
N LEU A 228 22.10 12.47 -1.97
CA LEU A 228 21.78 11.79 -0.71
C LEU A 228 22.00 12.66 0.53
N SER A 229 23.05 13.49 0.57
CA SER A 229 23.30 14.39 1.71
C SER A 229 22.17 15.41 1.86
N ASN A 230 21.56 15.84 0.75
CA ASN A 230 20.43 16.78 0.75
C ASN A 230 19.09 16.09 1.07
N ALA A 231 18.92 14.81 0.70
CA ALA A 231 17.70 14.07 0.99
C ALA A 231 17.64 13.53 2.43
N PHE A 232 18.80 13.28 3.06
CA PHE A 232 18.92 12.69 4.39
C PHE A 232 19.73 13.59 5.34
N SER A 233 19.25 14.85 5.58
CA SER A 233 19.88 15.71 6.57
C SER A 233 19.89 15.02 7.95
N PRO A 234 21.06 14.84 8.59
CA PRO A 234 21.15 14.25 9.95
C PRO A 234 20.37 15.03 11.01
N GLU A 235 20.16 16.34 10.77
CA GLU A 235 19.43 17.25 11.67
C GLU A 235 17.92 17.13 11.50
N ALA A 236 17.44 16.43 10.47
CA ALA A 236 16.02 16.22 10.23
C ALA A 236 15.39 15.34 11.32
N ALA A 237 14.16 15.65 11.75
CA ALA A 237 13.43 14.83 12.73
C ALA A 237 13.24 13.36 12.24
N HIS A 238 13.16 13.17 10.91
CA HIS A 238 13.02 11.86 10.27
C HIS A 238 13.97 11.74 9.06
N PRO A 239 15.29 11.62 9.27
CA PRO A 239 16.30 11.71 8.20
C PRO A 239 16.15 10.59 7.15
N HIS A 240 15.68 9.41 7.54
CA HIS A 240 15.55 8.22 6.68
C HIS A 240 14.11 7.92 6.27
N VAL A 241 13.24 8.92 6.18
CA VAL A 241 11.86 8.77 5.74
C VAL A 241 11.65 9.56 4.44
N LEU A 242 10.93 8.96 3.49
CA LEU A 242 10.54 9.59 2.23
C LEU A 242 9.05 9.42 1.98
N ASN A 243 8.37 10.50 1.63
CA ASN A 243 6.99 10.45 1.18
C ASN A 243 6.89 9.93 -0.25
N VAL A 244 5.97 9.00 -0.47
CA VAL A 244 5.65 8.44 -1.79
C VAL A 244 4.19 8.72 -2.11
N GLY A 245 3.93 9.75 -2.89
CA GLY A 245 2.62 10.24 -3.26
C GLY A 245 2.62 10.87 -4.66
N SER A 246 1.45 11.25 -5.16
CA SER A 246 1.34 11.98 -6.43
C SER A 246 1.66 13.47 -6.29
N GLY A 247 1.71 13.99 -5.06
CA GLY A 247 1.81 15.42 -4.77
C GLY A 247 0.52 16.20 -5.07
N ARG A 248 -0.62 15.50 -5.23
CA ARG A 248 -1.91 16.11 -5.57
C ARG A 248 -3.04 15.51 -4.73
N ALA A 249 -3.73 16.34 -3.95
CA ALA A 249 -4.94 15.93 -3.26
C ALA A 249 -6.15 15.95 -4.21
N ARG A 250 -6.89 14.85 -4.24
CA ARG A 250 -8.13 14.70 -5.00
C ARG A 250 -9.28 14.35 -4.07
N ARG A 251 -10.48 14.85 -4.33
CA ARG A 251 -11.67 14.46 -3.55
C ARG A 251 -12.00 12.99 -3.78
N SER A 252 -12.37 12.29 -2.72
CA SER A 252 -12.83 10.90 -2.82
C SER A 252 -14.02 10.74 -3.77
N ARG A 253 -14.88 11.77 -3.86
CA ARG A 253 -15.99 11.81 -4.83
C ARG A 253 -15.49 11.80 -6.27
N GLU A 254 -14.47 12.61 -6.61
CA GLU A 254 -13.89 12.66 -7.96
C GLU A 254 -13.38 11.29 -8.42
N LEU A 255 -12.73 10.56 -7.49
CA LEU A 255 -12.26 9.20 -7.75
C LEU A 255 -13.42 8.26 -8.09
N VAL A 256 -14.51 8.29 -7.28
CA VAL A 256 -15.67 7.40 -7.50
C VAL A 256 -16.39 7.76 -8.80
N GLU A 257 -16.54 9.04 -9.13
CA GLU A 257 -17.17 9.52 -10.36
C GLU A 257 -16.33 9.15 -11.61
N CYS A 258 -15.00 9.29 -11.52
CA CYS A 258 -14.10 8.84 -12.58
C CYS A 258 -14.25 7.32 -12.81
N LEU A 259 -14.26 6.54 -11.75
CA LEU A 259 -14.43 5.09 -11.84
C LEU A 259 -15.83 4.71 -12.37
N ALA A 260 -16.88 5.43 -11.99
CA ALA A 260 -18.23 5.24 -12.54
C ALA A 260 -18.27 5.50 -14.05
N HIS A 261 -17.58 6.55 -14.50
CA HIS A 261 -17.44 6.85 -15.93
C HIS A 261 -16.69 5.73 -16.68
N LEU A 262 -15.55 5.30 -16.18
CA LEU A 262 -14.78 4.18 -16.73
C LEU A 262 -15.58 2.88 -16.78
N ALA A 263 -16.41 2.63 -15.76
CA ALA A 263 -17.33 1.49 -15.71
C ALA A 263 -18.48 1.58 -16.74
N GLY A 264 -18.71 2.75 -17.33
CA GLY A 264 -19.94 3.03 -18.12
C GLY A 264 -21.20 2.92 -17.26
N PHE A 265 -21.12 3.29 -15.98
CA PHE A 265 -22.27 3.36 -15.08
C PHE A 265 -22.97 4.71 -15.26
N THR A 266 -24.23 4.67 -15.69
CA THR A 266 -25.04 5.87 -15.98
C THR A 266 -25.98 6.25 -14.84
N GLY A 267 -25.99 5.46 -13.76
CA GLY A 267 -26.80 5.71 -12.57
C GLY A 267 -26.21 6.80 -11.67
N ARG A 268 -26.88 7.04 -10.55
CA ARG A 268 -26.50 8.07 -9.58
C ARG A 268 -25.52 7.54 -8.55
N VAL A 269 -24.42 8.27 -8.31
CA VAL A 269 -23.57 8.12 -7.14
C VAL A 269 -24.13 8.97 -5.99
N SER A 270 -24.48 8.35 -4.88
CA SER A 270 -25.04 9.02 -3.69
C SER A 270 -24.20 8.75 -2.44
N GLU A 271 -24.37 9.58 -1.42
CA GLU A 271 -23.76 9.45 -0.10
C GLU A 271 -24.84 9.21 0.96
N GLU A 272 -24.50 8.39 1.96
CA GLU A 272 -25.35 8.24 3.15
C GLU A 272 -25.38 9.54 3.96
N SER A 273 -26.58 9.89 4.45
CA SER A 273 -26.80 11.14 5.20
C SER A 273 -26.17 11.15 6.61
N GLN A 274 -25.50 10.09 7.03
CA GLN A 274 -24.89 10.00 8.35
C GLN A 274 -23.45 10.49 8.33
N GLY A 275 -23.14 11.38 9.29
CA GLY A 275 -21.89 12.10 9.41
C GLY A 275 -20.64 11.19 9.45
N SER A 276 -19.56 11.71 8.92
CA SER A 276 -18.24 11.07 8.96
C SER A 276 -17.83 10.71 10.39
N PRO A 277 -17.27 9.52 10.64
CA PRO A 277 -16.65 9.21 11.91
C PRO A 277 -15.60 10.28 12.27
N ARG A 278 -15.51 10.66 13.54
CA ARG A 278 -14.51 11.62 14.05
C ARG A 278 -13.05 11.22 13.80
N SER A 279 -12.82 10.00 13.33
CA SER A 279 -11.51 9.43 12.99
C SER A 279 -11.06 9.65 11.55
N GLU A 280 -11.86 10.34 10.71
CA GLU A 280 -11.46 10.59 9.33
C GLU A 280 -10.49 11.77 9.23
N VAL A 281 -9.41 11.55 8.48
CA VAL A 281 -8.51 12.61 8.02
C VAL A 281 -9.23 13.39 6.91
N PRO A 282 -9.57 14.68 7.08
CA PRO A 282 -10.38 15.39 6.09
C PRO A 282 -9.60 15.69 4.81
N TRP A 283 -8.30 15.90 4.91
CA TRP A 283 -7.42 16.23 3.80
C TRP A 283 -6.02 15.69 4.03
N GLN A 284 -5.37 15.18 2.96
CA GLN A 284 -3.99 14.73 3.00
C GLN A 284 -3.37 14.76 1.60
N GLN A 285 -2.20 15.40 1.50
CA GLN A 285 -1.38 15.51 0.29
C GLN A 285 0.08 15.34 0.67
N ALA A 286 0.83 14.58 -0.10
CA ALA A 286 2.27 14.41 0.10
C ALA A 286 3.05 15.63 -0.38
N ASP A 287 4.01 16.09 0.37
CA ASP A 287 5.18 16.75 -0.18
C ASP A 287 6.17 15.66 -0.62
N ILE A 288 6.55 15.66 -1.88
CA ILE A 288 7.41 14.63 -2.49
C ILE A 288 8.77 15.19 -2.95
N HIS A 289 9.12 16.41 -2.52
CA HIS A 289 10.33 17.07 -3.00
C HIS A 289 11.62 16.27 -2.71
N ARG A 290 11.68 15.57 -1.55
CA ARG A 290 12.84 14.76 -1.17
C ARG A 290 13.04 13.57 -2.12
N LEU A 291 11.96 12.86 -2.46
CA LEU A 291 12.02 11.73 -3.36
C LEU A 291 12.29 12.19 -4.81
N ARG A 292 11.77 13.36 -5.20
CA ARG A 292 12.11 14.01 -6.48
C ARG A 292 13.59 14.35 -6.60
N ALA A 293 14.19 14.84 -5.52
CA ALA A 293 15.63 15.12 -5.50
C ALA A 293 16.50 13.87 -5.73
N LEU A 294 15.93 12.68 -5.48
CA LEU A 294 16.54 11.37 -5.76
C LEU A 294 16.21 10.83 -7.17
N GLY A 295 15.63 11.66 -8.04
CA GLY A 295 15.34 11.31 -9.43
C GLY A 295 14.03 10.53 -9.65
N TRP A 296 13.13 10.50 -8.68
CA TRP A 296 11.81 9.90 -8.84
C TRP A 296 10.71 10.95 -9.01
N ASP A 297 9.82 10.71 -9.96
CA ASP A 297 8.56 11.43 -10.14
C ASP A 297 7.42 10.43 -10.42
N PRO A 298 6.17 10.72 -10.05
CA PRO A 298 5.03 9.90 -10.45
C PRO A 298 4.83 9.97 -11.98
N HIS A 299 4.67 8.80 -12.61
CA HIS A 299 4.55 8.66 -14.06
C HIS A 299 3.10 8.44 -14.52
N PHE A 300 2.28 7.82 -13.66
CA PHE A 300 0.92 7.42 -14.01
C PHE A 300 -0.10 8.39 -13.42
N THR A 301 -1.19 8.60 -14.15
CA THR A 301 -2.33 9.40 -13.68
C THR A 301 -3.23 8.57 -12.76
N LEU A 302 -4.14 9.24 -12.02
CA LEU A 302 -5.19 8.54 -11.26
C LEU A 302 -6.10 7.74 -12.20
N GLU A 303 -6.39 8.28 -13.37
CA GLU A 303 -7.21 7.67 -14.41
C GLU A 303 -6.58 6.35 -14.91
N ASP A 304 -5.27 6.32 -15.13
CA ASP A 304 -4.52 5.09 -15.48
C ASP A 304 -4.64 4.04 -14.36
N ALA A 305 -4.45 4.45 -13.11
CA ALA A 305 -4.56 3.57 -11.95
C ALA A 305 -5.96 2.96 -11.78
N LEU A 306 -7.01 3.78 -12.01
CA LEU A 306 -8.40 3.34 -11.94
C LEU A 306 -8.78 2.43 -13.12
N GLN A 307 -8.25 2.69 -14.31
CA GLN A 307 -8.44 1.82 -15.48
C GLN A 307 -7.83 0.43 -15.24
N ASP A 308 -6.60 0.37 -14.70
CA ASP A 308 -5.93 -0.88 -14.37
C ASP A 308 -6.64 -1.63 -13.25
N LEU A 309 -7.10 -0.91 -12.21
CA LEU A 309 -7.93 -1.49 -11.17
C LEU A 309 -9.19 -2.13 -11.77
N TRP A 310 -9.92 -1.39 -12.62
CA TRP A 310 -11.15 -1.87 -13.24
C TRP A 310 -10.92 -3.12 -14.09
N ASN A 311 -9.89 -3.11 -14.90
CA ASN A 311 -9.54 -4.22 -15.79
C ASN A 311 -9.09 -5.48 -15.03
N SER A 312 -8.53 -5.33 -13.83
CA SER A 312 -8.03 -6.42 -13.00
C SER A 312 -9.09 -7.12 -12.16
N LEU A 313 -10.31 -6.59 -12.13
CA LEU A 313 -11.38 -7.19 -11.32
C LEU A 313 -11.74 -8.59 -11.83
N PRO A 314 -11.94 -9.58 -10.95
CA PRO A 314 -12.35 -10.94 -11.33
C PRO A 314 -13.75 -10.89 -11.97
N SER A 315 -14.08 -11.79 -12.90
CA SER A 315 -15.42 -11.88 -13.51
C SER A 315 -16.49 -12.07 -12.42
N LEU A 316 -17.64 -11.38 -12.56
CA LEU A 316 -18.76 -11.61 -11.65
C LEU A 316 -19.27 -13.05 -11.84
N PRO A 317 -19.66 -13.75 -10.76
CA PRO A 317 -20.39 -14.98 -10.90
C PRO A 317 -21.68 -14.73 -11.69
N PRO A 318 -22.15 -15.71 -12.50
CA PRO A 318 -23.39 -15.56 -13.24
C PRO A 318 -24.54 -15.24 -12.28
N VAL A 319 -25.34 -14.23 -12.63
CA VAL A 319 -26.55 -13.91 -11.87
C VAL A 319 -27.45 -15.15 -11.90
N PRO A 320 -27.87 -15.71 -10.76
CA PRO A 320 -28.79 -16.84 -10.76
C PRO A 320 -30.07 -16.42 -11.48
N SER A 321 -30.46 -17.20 -12.49
CA SER A 321 -31.71 -16.98 -13.20
C SER A 321 -32.86 -16.94 -12.19
N PRO A 322 -33.79 -15.97 -12.31
CA PRO A 322 -34.94 -15.91 -11.41
C PRO A 322 -35.66 -17.25 -11.43
N ALA A 323 -35.79 -17.87 -10.26
CA ALA A 323 -36.49 -19.14 -10.13
C ALA A 323 -37.91 -19.01 -10.73
N VAL A 324 -38.17 -19.74 -11.79
CA VAL A 324 -39.49 -19.82 -12.38
C VAL A 324 -40.44 -20.36 -11.31
N LYS A 325 -41.30 -19.50 -10.80
CA LYS A 325 -42.36 -19.93 -9.87
C LYS A 325 -43.16 -21.05 -10.57
N PRO A 326 -43.33 -22.21 -9.96
CA PRO A 326 -44.20 -23.24 -10.53
C PRO A 326 -45.59 -22.68 -10.67
N THR A 327 -46.14 -22.66 -11.88
CA THR A 327 -47.52 -22.34 -12.15
C THR A 327 -48.39 -23.34 -11.40
N ALA A 328 -49.20 -22.85 -10.45
CA ALA A 328 -50.16 -23.67 -9.73
C ALA A 328 -51.15 -24.24 -10.75
N SER A 329 -51.02 -25.57 -11.02
CA SER A 329 -52.01 -26.30 -11.79
C SER A 329 -53.34 -26.33 -11.02
N GLY A 330 -54.31 -25.66 -11.58
CA GLY A 330 -55.68 -25.63 -11.01
C GLY A 330 -56.24 -27.03 -10.95
N SER A 331 -56.56 -27.49 -9.73
CA SER A 331 -57.38 -28.67 -9.53
C SER A 331 -58.85 -28.30 -9.82
N THR A 332 -59.35 -28.69 -10.97
CA THR A 332 -60.80 -28.75 -11.23
C THR A 332 -61.41 -29.90 -10.45
N ASP A 333 -62.01 -29.55 -9.32
CA ASP A 333 -62.90 -30.46 -8.60
C ASP A 333 -64.19 -30.65 -9.43
N LYS A 334 -64.44 -31.82 -9.95
CA LYS A 334 -65.77 -32.24 -10.46
C LYS A 334 -66.41 -33.17 -9.47
N ARG A 335 -67.39 -32.58 -8.77
CA ARG A 335 -68.40 -33.39 -8.07
C ARG A 335 -69.30 -34.15 -9.07
N SER A 336 -69.52 -35.41 -8.85
CA SER A 336 -70.74 -36.14 -9.06
C SER A 336 -70.79 -37.30 -8.08
#